data_5d53fee18d21e90bbe7be3f7f21dfbb9
#
_entry.id   5d53fee18d21e90bbe7be3f7f21dfbb9
#
_cell.length_a   1.000
_cell.length_b   1.000
_cell.length_c   1.000
_cell.angle_alpha   90.00
_cell.angle_beta   90.00
_cell.angle_gamma   90.00
#
_symmetry.space_group_name_H-M   'P 1'
#
loop_
_entity.id
_entity.type
_entity.pdbx_description
1 polymer ?
#
loop_
_entity_poly.entity_id
_entity_poly.type
_entity_poly.pdbx_seq_one_letter_code
_entity_poly.pdbx_strand_id
1 'polypeptide(L)'
;MTAETPFVLPRFAVLAATLALAACASGNSPMQLYPLQGPIADKDPTLVIQATAKNTTSTSGDLSFRLPEHGKCTGTWSSLTPRTVSNTKGLALTLRKTGGELGKETETVAGVNNGEIYAVCGDGTRVQGTFVIGSGTASGTGQASDTNGNVYKLLF
;
A
#
# COMPACT_ATOMS: atom_id res chain seq x y z
N MET A 1 -48.16 37.47 34.26
CA MET A 1 -47.73 37.85 32.90
C MET A 1 -46.32 37.32 32.71
N THR A 2 -46.20 36.15 32.16
CA THR A 2 -44.92 35.47 31.89
C THR A 2 -44.66 35.56 30.40
N ALA A 3 -43.61 36.27 30.02
CA ALA A 3 -43.20 36.42 28.62
C ALA A 3 -42.34 35.25 28.20
N GLU A 4 -42.85 34.41 27.29
CA GLU A 4 -42.11 33.37 26.61
C GLU A 4 -41.30 33.99 25.46
N THR A 5 -39.98 33.86 25.51
CA THR A 5 -39.09 34.21 24.41
C THR A 5 -38.96 33.02 23.46
N PRO A 6 -39.24 33.15 22.15
CA PRO A 6 -39.01 32.04 21.21
C PRO A 6 -37.52 31.89 20.92
N PHE A 7 -37.02 30.71 21.18
CA PHE A 7 -35.64 30.27 20.87
C PHE A 7 -35.52 30.04 19.37
N VAL A 8 -34.98 31.01 18.65
CA VAL A 8 -34.69 30.90 17.22
C VAL A 8 -33.35 30.21 17.06
N LEU A 9 -33.35 28.90 16.78
CA LEU A 9 -32.14 28.15 16.38
C LEU A 9 -31.65 28.70 15.02
N PRO A 10 -30.38 29.10 14.90
CA PRO A 10 -29.83 29.55 13.63
C PRO A 10 -29.69 28.36 12.66
N ARG A 11 -30.46 28.38 11.59
CA ARG A 11 -30.43 27.40 10.48
C ARG A 11 -29.08 27.24 9.76
N PHE A 12 -28.07 28.03 10.15
CA PHE A 12 -26.72 28.03 9.56
C PHE A 12 -25.78 26.97 10.17
N ALA A 13 -26.11 26.32 11.28
CA ALA A 13 -25.26 25.36 11.94
C ALA A 13 -25.25 23.93 11.28
N VAL A 14 -26.26 23.65 10.44
CA VAL A 14 -26.40 22.30 9.82
C VAL A 14 -25.58 22.17 8.54
N LEU A 15 -25.26 23.28 7.85
CA LEU A 15 -24.46 23.21 6.60
C LEU A 15 -22.95 23.00 6.81
N ALA A 16 -22.43 23.30 7.99
CA ALA A 16 -20.99 23.16 8.29
C ALA A 16 -20.56 21.72 8.61
N ALA A 17 -21.50 20.85 9.02
CA ALA A 17 -21.20 19.47 9.41
C ALA A 17 -21.06 18.50 8.24
N THR A 18 -21.54 18.84 7.04
CA THR A 18 -21.52 17.93 5.88
C THR A 18 -20.25 18.01 5.03
N LEU A 19 -19.38 19.01 5.23
CA LEU A 19 -18.13 19.14 4.48
C LEU A 19 -16.96 18.32 5.05
N ALA A 20 -17.10 17.78 6.25
CA ALA A 20 -15.98 17.09 6.92
C ALA A 20 -15.79 15.60 6.52
N LEU A 21 -16.72 15.01 5.76
CA LEU A 21 -16.65 13.59 5.38
C LEU A 21 -16.02 13.29 4.01
N ALA A 22 -15.62 14.30 3.24
CA ALA A 22 -15.08 14.11 1.89
C ALA A 22 -13.54 13.91 1.85
N ALA A 23 -12.85 13.89 3.00
CA ALA A 23 -11.37 13.90 3.05
C ALA A 23 -10.69 12.52 3.04
N CYS A 24 -11.43 11.41 2.92
CA CYS A 24 -10.84 10.06 3.07
C CYS A 24 -10.74 9.24 1.79
N ALA A 25 -10.80 9.84 0.61
CA ALA A 25 -10.68 9.12 -0.67
C ALA A 25 -9.48 9.54 -1.52
N SER A 26 -8.36 9.89 -0.90
CA SER A 26 -7.10 9.97 -1.65
C SER A 26 -6.49 8.56 -1.70
N GLY A 27 -6.50 7.92 -2.87
CA GLY A 27 -5.87 6.62 -3.10
C GLY A 27 -4.33 6.66 -3.01
N ASN A 28 -3.83 7.35 -2.00
CA ASN A 28 -2.41 7.48 -1.69
C ASN A 28 -2.07 6.51 -0.56
N SER A 29 -1.11 5.64 -0.80
CA SER A 29 -0.54 4.75 0.21
C SER A 29 0.80 5.31 0.67
N PRO A 30 0.99 5.54 1.98
CA PRO A 30 2.30 5.92 2.51
C PRO A 30 3.26 4.74 2.40
N MET A 31 4.48 5.03 1.98
CA MET A 31 5.60 4.10 1.92
C MET A 31 6.81 4.72 2.61
N GLN A 32 7.64 3.92 3.22
CA GLN A 32 8.86 4.37 3.88
C GLN A 32 10.07 3.62 3.33
N LEU A 33 11.15 4.36 3.07
CA LEU A 33 12.44 3.81 2.69
C LEU A 33 13.42 4.06 3.84
N TYR A 34 14.05 2.99 4.30
CA TYR A 34 15.07 3.01 5.34
C TYR A 34 16.42 2.68 4.70
N PRO A 35 17.37 3.60 4.66
CA PRO A 35 18.71 3.31 4.17
C PRO A 35 19.38 2.23 5.02
N LEU A 36 19.82 1.15 4.38
CA LEU A 36 20.51 0.03 5.06
C LEU A 36 22.01 0.07 4.81
N GLN A 37 22.42 0.50 3.60
CA GLN A 37 23.82 0.51 3.17
C GLN A 37 24.04 1.68 2.20
N GLY A 38 25.29 2.08 2.08
CA GLY A 38 25.76 3.11 1.14
C GLY A 38 25.86 4.51 1.75
N PRO A 39 26.27 5.50 0.96
CA PRO A 39 26.60 6.85 1.44
C PRO A 39 25.51 7.52 2.27
N ILE A 40 24.23 7.28 1.97
CA ILE A 40 23.12 7.86 2.74
C ILE A 40 23.01 7.21 4.12
N ALA A 41 23.13 5.88 4.21
CA ALA A 41 23.09 5.17 5.49
C ALA A 41 24.31 5.49 6.36
N ASP A 42 25.48 5.65 5.74
CA ASP A 42 26.74 6.00 6.45
C ASP A 42 26.64 7.40 7.06
N LYS A 43 25.94 8.32 6.39
CA LYS A 43 25.77 9.71 6.84
C LYS A 43 24.72 9.84 7.93
N ASP A 44 23.59 9.16 7.80
CA ASP A 44 22.48 9.15 8.77
C ASP A 44 21.77 7.78 8.76
N PRO A 45 22.17 6.85 9.64
CA PRO A 45 21.57 5.54 9.73
C PRO A 45 20.14 5.54 10.32
N THR A 46 19.69 6.69 10.86
CA THR A 46 18.35 6.83 11.46
C THR A 46 17.35 7.47 10.50
N LEU A 47 17.80 7.86 9.31
CA LEU A 47 16.96 8.52 8.32
C LEU A 47 15.79 7.65 7.88
N VAL A 48 14.62 8.25 7.83
CA VAL A 48 13.41 7.66 7.24
C VAL A 48 12.93 8.53 6.09
N ILE A 49 12.97 7.98 4.89
CA ILE A 49 12.55 8.67 3.68
C ILE A 49 11.08 8.36 3.46
N GLN A 50 10.23 9.41 3.49
CA GLN A 50 8.81 9.27 3.22
C GLN A 50 8.57 9.24 1.71
N ALA A 51 7.83 8.24 1.25
CA ALA A 51 7.38 8.11 -0.13
C ALA A 51 5.85 8.02 -0.18
N THR A 52 5.31 8.45 -1.30
CA THR A 52 3.88 8.37 -1.58
C THR A 52 3.68 7.54 -2.84
N ALA A 53 2.96 6.44 -2.70
CA ALA A 53 2.46 5.64 -3.80
C ALA A 53 1.01 6.04 -4.07
N LYS A 54 0.74 6.55 -5.27
CA LYS A 54 -0.59 6.94 -5.72
C LYS A 54 -1.11 5.89 -6.68
N ASN A 55 -2.28 5.32 -6.38
CA ASN A 55 -2.89 4.32 -7.23
C ASN A 55 -3.44 4.95 -8.50
N THR A 56 -2.99 4.50 -9.65
CA THR A 56 -3.54 4.82 -10.96
C THR A 56 -4.49 3.72 -11.41
N THR A 57 -4.14 2.48 -11.08
CA THR A 57 -4.97 1.28 -11.24
C THR A 57 -4.94 0.45 -9.95
N SER A 58 -5.64 -0.68 -9.93
CA SER A 58 -5.57 -1.62 -8.80
C SER A 58 -4.19 -2.29 -8.63
N THR A 59 -3.36 -2.28 -9.66
CA THR A 59 -2.07 -3.00 -9.71
C THR A 59 -0.89 -2.12 -10.07
N SER A 60 -1.08 -0.82 -10.28
CA SER A 60 -0.01 0.11 -10.61
C SER A 60 -0.36 1.55 -10.27
N GLY A 61 0.65 2.38 -10.18
CA GLY A 61 0.46 3.79 -9.91
C GLY A 61 1.76 4.59 -9.95
N ASP A 62 1.62 5.85 -9.57
CA ASP A 62 2.74 6.78 -9.49
C ASP A 62 3.45 6.63 -8.14
N LEU A 63 4.76 6.82 -8.14
CA LEU A 63 5.59 6.83 -6.95
C LEU A 63 6.34 8.16 -6.86
N SER A 64 6.38 8.78 -5.69
CA SER A 64 7.16 9.99 -5.46
C SER A 64 7.76 10.02 -4.06
N PHE A 65 9.01 10.46 -3.97
CA PHE A 65 9.76 10.65 -2.72
C PHE A 65 10.89 11.67 -2.93
N ARG A 66 11.62 11.96 -1.88
CA ARG A 66 12.78 12.85 -1.95
C ARG A 66 13.99 12.17 -1.30
N LEU A 67 15.06 11.99 -2.05
CA LEU A 67 16.34 11.53 -1.52
C LEU A 67 17.20 12.74 -1.07
N PRO A 68 17.93 12.61 0.05
CA PRO A 68 18.96 13.58 0.41
C PRO A 68 19.95 13.74 -0.75
N GLU A 69 20.36 14.99 -1.03
CA GLU A 69 21.34 15.34 -2.07
C GLU A 69 20.91 15.10 -3.54
N HIS A 70 19.94 14.17 -3.77
CA HIS A 70 19.44 13.79 -5.11
C HIS A 70 18.12 14.46 -5.48
N GLY A 71 17.48 15.12 -4.52
CA GLY A 71 16.25 15.89 -4.74
C GLY A 71 15.00 15.03 -4.87
N LYS A 72 14.04 15.53 -5.63
CA LYS A 72 12.76 14.85 -5.86
C LYS A 72 12.93 13.71 -6.86
N CYS A 73 12.46 12.53 -6.49
CA CYS A 73 12.38 11.35 -7.34
C CYS A 73 10.92 11.08 -7.70
N THR A 74 10.67 10.75 -8.94
CA THR A 74 9.34 10.36 -9.44
C THR A 74 9.46 9.10 -10.28
N GLY A 75 8.42 8.29 -10.24
CA GLY A 75 8.42 7.01 -10.93
C GLY A 75 7.11 6.28 -10.82
N THR A 76 7.18 4.98 -10.92
CA THR A 76 6.01 4.10 -10.92
C THR A 76 6.23 2.92 -9.97
N TRP A 77 5.13 2.37 -9.52
CA TRP A 77 5.07 1.07 -8.88
C TRP A 77 4.09 0.17 -9.65
N SER A 78 4.37 -1.13 -9.65
CA SER A 78 3.48 -2.14 -10.21
C SER A 78 3.48 -3.38 -9.35
N SER A 79 2.34 -4.06 -9.25
CA SER A 79 2.22 -5.34 -8.57
C SER A 79 1.55 -6.36 -9.46
N LEU A 80 1.96 -7.61 -9.35
CA LEU A 80 1.31 -8.71 -10.03
C LEU A 80 0.01 -9.03 -9.30
N THR A 81 -1.05 -9.26 -10.06
CA THR A 81 -2.33 -9.73 -9.49
C THR A 81 -2.09 -11.08 -8.78
N PRO A 82 -2.63 -11.29 -7.57
CA PRO A 82 -2.45 -12.55 -6.87
C PRO A 82 -2.97 -13.70 -7.74
N ARG A 83 -2.11 -14.68 -7.99
CA ARG A 83 -2.58 -15.97 -8.47
C ARG A 83 -3.18 -16.69 -7.28
N THR A 84 -4.48 -16.86 -7.29
CA THR A 84 -5.15 -17.80 -6.41
C THR A 84 -4.68 -19.20 -6.79
N VAL A 85 -3.78 -19.77 -6.02
CA VAL A 85 -3.39 -21.17 -6.21
C VAL A 85 -4.47 -22.00 -5.54
N SER A 86 -5.41 -22.48 -6.33
CA SER A 86 -6.40 -23.48 -5.90
C SER A 86 -5.69 -24.84 -5.85
N ASN A 87 -5.18 -25.22 -4.69
CA ASN A 87 -4.73 -26.58 -4.46
C ASN A 87 -5.95 -27.47 -4.30
N THR A 88 -6.33 -28.17 -5.35
CA THR A 88 -7.27 -29.27 -5.27
C THR A 88 -6.52 -30.46 -4.62
N LYS A 89 -6.56 -30.54 -3.29
CA LYS A 89 -6.13 -31.75 -2.59
C LYS A 89 -7.13 -32.85 -2.95
N GLY A 90 -6.58 -33.98 -3.35
CA GLY A 90 -7.26 -35.11 -3.97
C GLY A 90 -8.54 -35.55 -3.23
N LEU A 91 -9.37 -36.26 -3.97
CA LEU A 91 -10.63 -36.87 -3.58
C LEU A 91 -10.54 -37.54 -2.18
N ALA A 92 -11.04 -36.87 -1.16
CA ALA A 92 -11.33 -37.52 0.11
C ALA A 92 -12.65 -38.27 -0.07
N LEU A 93 -12.59 -39.57 -0.31
CA LEU A 93 -13.75 -40.47 -0.26
C LEU A 93 -14.17 -40.60 1.21
N THR A 94 -15.07 -39.75 1.64
CA THR A 94 -15.76 -39.96 2.90
C THR A 94 -16.95 -40.88 2.61
N LEU A 95 -16.74 -42.19 2.78
CA LEU A 95 -17.84 -43.14 2.77
C LEU A 95 -18.73 -42.92 4.01
N ARG A 96 -19.71 -42.07 3.89
CA ARG A 96 -20.82 -42.02 4.82
C ARG A 96 -21.86 -43.01 4.36
N LYS A 97 -22.45 -43.75 5.33
CA LYS A 97 -23.32 -44.91 5.19
C LYS A 97 -24.67 -44.64 4.46
N THR A 98 -24.85 -43.50 3.88
CA THR A 98 -26.03 -43.08 3.10
C THR A 98 -25.62 -42.02 2.08
N GLY A 99 -25.37 -42.43 0.83
CA GLY A 99 -25.20 -41.53 -0.33
C GLY A 99 -23.85 -40.79 -0.35
N GLY A 100 -22.95 -41.19 -1.21
CA GLY A 100 -21.66 -40.52 -1.39
C GLY A 100 -21.83 -39.16 -2.07
N GLU A 101 -21.60 -38.08 -1.34
CA GLU A 101 -21.43 -36.75 -1.89
C GLU A 101 -19.91 -36.48 -2.04
N LEU A 102 -19.49 -36.23 -3.29
CA LEU A 102 -18.12 -35.83 -3.60
C LEU A 102 -17.94 -34.36 -3.19
N GLY A 103 -17.49 -34.12 -1.96
CA GLY A 103 -17.11 -32.82 -1.48
C GLY A 103 -15.80 -32.37 -2.09
N LYS A 104 -15.81 -31.31 -2.90
CA LYS A 104 -14.62 -30.65 -3.41
C LYS A 104 -14.21 -29.58 -2.38
N GLU A 105 -13.25 -29.89 -1.53
CA GLU A 105 -12.70 -28.93 -0.58
C GLU A 105 -11.67 -28.08 -1.30
N THR A 106 -12.02 -26.82 -1.51
CA THR A 106 -11.13 -25.83 -2.12
C THR A 106 -10.52 -25.00 -1.00
N GLU A 107 -9.30 -25.27 -0.63
CA GLU A 107 -8.54 -24.44 0.30
C GLU A 107 -7.98 -23.24 -0.45
N THR A 108 -8.49 -22.06 -0.17
CA THR A 108 -7.98 -20.80 -0.71
C THR A 108 -6.84 -20.33 0.16
N VAL A 109 -5.60 -20.54 -0.27
CA VAL A 109 -4.43 -19.98 0.41
C VAL A 109 -4.30 -18.52 -0.02
N ALA A 110 -4.29 -17.62 0.97
CA ALA A 110 -4.03 -16.20 0.72
C ALA A 110 -2.64 -16.05 0.08
N GLY A 111 -2.61 -15.63 -1.18
CA GLY A 111 -1.37 -15.41 -1.92
C GLY A 111 -0.66 -14.14 -1.47
N VAL A 112 0.61 -14.02 -1.80
CA VAL A 112 1.38 -12.78 -1.70
C VAL A 112 1.44 -12.13 -3.08
N ASN A 113 1.39 -10.80 -3.11
CA ASN A 113 1.54 -10.01 -4.33
C ASN A 113 2.98 -9.52 -4.40
N ASN A 114 3.69 -9.92 -5.43
CA ASN A 114 5.00 -9.38 -5.74
C ASN A 114 4.82 -8.12 -6.60
N GLY A 115 5.66 -7.12 -6.35
CA GLY A 115 5.65 -5.90 -7.11
C GLY A 115 7.05 -5.33 -7.28
N GLU A 116 7.12 -4.28 -8.10
CA GLU A 116 8.34 -3.59 -8.44
C GLU A 116 8.14 -2.08 -8.33
N ILE A 117 9.20 -1.36 -8.00
CA ILE A 117 9.28 0.08 -8.06
C ILE A 117 10.40 0.50 -8.99
N TYR A 118 10.18 1.60 -9.71
CA TYR A 118 11.19 2.28 -10.48
C TYR A 118 10.97 3.79 -10.41
N ALA A 119 12.02 4.54 -10.07
CA ALA A 119 11.96 6.00 -10.00
C ALA A 119 13.26 6.64 -10.49
N VAL A 120 13.17 7.89 -10.96
CA VAL A 120 14.30 8.71 -11.37
C VAL A 120 14.25 10.01 -10.59
N CYS A 121 15.38 10.41 -10.04
CA CYS A 121 15.56 11.65 -9.30
C CYS A 121 15.98 12.80 -10.22
N GLY A 122 15.90 14.03 -9.71
CA GLY A 122 16.22 15.22 -10.50
C GLY A 122 17.65 15.32 -11.01
N ASP A 123 18.59 14.66 -10.36
CA ASP A 123 20.00 14.56 -10.76
C ASP A 123 20.32 13.37 -11.68
N GLY A 124 19.31 12.58 -12.07
CA GLY A 124 19.46 11.38 -12.90
C GLY A 124 19.72 10.09 -12.11
N THR A 125 19.81 10.12 -10.79
CA THR A 125 19.87 8.92 -9.94
C THR A 125 18.63 8.07 -10.18
N ARG A 126 18.83 6.76 -10.41
CA ARG A 126 17.75 5.80 -10.61
C ARG A 126 17.62 4.93 -9.39
N VAL A 127 16.38 4.71 -8.96
CA VAL A 127 16.03 3.81 -7.85
C VAL A 127 15.16 2.70 -8.40
N GLN A 128 15.50 1.46 -8.09
CA GLN A 128 14.73 0.29 -8.48
C GLN A 128 14.64 -0.68 -7.31
N GLY A 129 13.53 -1.40 -7.22
CA GLY A 129 13.34 -2.34 -6.13
C GLY A 129 12.17 -3.28 -6.34
N THR A 130 12.09 -4.27 -5.47
CA THR A 130 11.00 -5.24 -5.43
C THR A 130 10.36 -5.24 -4.06
N PHE A 131 9.09 -5.58 -4.01
CA PHE A 131 8.34 -5.70 -2.76
C PHE A 131 7.35 -6.85 -2.77
N VAL A 132 6.92 -7.23 -1.59
CA VAL A 132 5.89 -8.24 -1.36
C VAL A 132 4.82 -7.64 -0.47
N ILE A 133 3.56 -7.72 -0.88
CA ILE A 133 2.39 -7.31 -0.09
C ILE A 133 1.57 -8.55 0.22
N GLY A 134 1.11 -8.69 1.46
CA GLY A 134 0.17 -9.74 1.84
C GLY A 134 -1.18 -9.54 1.13
N SER A 135 -1.73 -10.60 0.57
CA SER A 135 -3.05 -10.54 -0.10
C SER A 135 -4.12 -10.08 0.89
N GLY A 136 -4.87 -9.04 0.50
CA GLY A 136 -5.91 -8.46 1.34
C GLY A 136 -5.41 -7.52 2.45
N THR A 137 -4.12 -7.20 2.49
CA THR A 137 -3.55 -6.23 3.42
C THR A 137 -2.97 -5.03 2.67
N ALA A 138 -2.86 -3.89 3.37
CA ALA A 138 -2.13 -2.73 2.87
C ALA A 138 -0.67 -2.71 3.35
N SER A 139 -0.20 -3.81 3.96
CA SER A 139 1.12 -3.91 4.55
C SER A 139 2.03 -4.78 3.71
N GLY A 140 3.27 -4.34 3.53
CA GLY A 140 4.26 -5.04 2.74
C GLY A 140 5.69 -4.65 3.10
N THR A 141 6.63 -5.41 2.59
CA THR A 141 8.05 -5.15 2.75
C THR A 141 8.79 -5.41 1.45
N GLY A 142 9.90 -4.73 1.27
CA GLY A 142 10.72 -4.88 0.08
C GLY A 142 12.12 -4.36 0.24
N GLN A 143 12.85 -4.37 -0.86
CA GLN A 143 14.20 -3.82 -0.95
C GLN A 143 14.36 -3.04 -2.24
N ALA A 144 15.04 -1.92 -2.18
CA ALA A 144 15.41 -1.12 -3.34
C ALA A 144 16.90 -0.78 -3.31
N SER A 145 17.44 -0.46 -4.47
CA SER A 145 18.79 0.08 -4.60
C SER A 145 18.81 1.25 -5.57
N ASP A 146 19.79 2.13 -5.44
CA ASP A 146 20.01 3.20 -6.39
C ASP A 146 21.35 3.07 -7.13
N THR A 147 21.54 3.92 -8.14
CA THR A 147 22.75 3.93 -8.96
C THR A 147 23.98 4.46 -8.23
N ASN A 148 23.83 5.00 -7.01
CA ASN A 148 24.93 5.49 -6.17
C ASN A 148 25.36 4.46 -5.11
N GLY A 149 24.81 3.23 -5.17
CA GLY A 149 25.17 2.13 -4.28
C GLY A 149 24.44 2.15 -2.94
N ASN A 150 23.42 2.98 -2.78
CA ASN A 150 22.57 2.89 -1.60
C ASN A 150 21.59 1.73 -1.72
N VAL A 151 21.32 1.07 -0.60
CA VAL A 151 20.32 0.01 -0.44
C VAL A 151 19.31 0.43 0.61
N TYR A 152 18.04 0.23 0.32
CA TYR A 152 16.93 0.65 1.15
C TYR A 152 16.03 -0.54 1.48
N LYS A 153 15.52 -0.58 2.72
CA LYS A 153 14.36 -1.39 3.07
C LYS A 153 13.09 -0.59 2.77
N LEU A 154 12.13 -1.22 2.12
CA LEU A 154 10.79 -0.66 1.87
C LEU A 154 9.81 -1.20 2.91
N LEU A 155 8.97 -0.32 3.45
CA LEU A 155 7.82 -0.66 4.29
C LEU A 155 6.59 0.10 3.80
N PHE A 156 5.42 -0.56 3.84
CA PHE A 156 4.11 -0.04 3.45
C PHE A 156 3.15 -0.10 4.62
#